data_1764ab86aa8c85a522dc2482d7a8d776
#
_entry.id   1764ab86aa8c85a522dc2482d7a8d776
#
_cell.length_a   1.000
_cell.length_b   1.000
_cell.length_c   1.000
_cell.angle_alpha   90.00
_cell.angle_beta   90.00
_cell.angle_gamma   90.00
#
_symmetry.space_group_name_H-M   'P 1'
#
loop_
_entity.id
_entity.type
_entity.pdbx_description
1 polymer ?
#
loop_
_entity_poly.entity_id
_entity_poly.type
_entity_poly.pdbx_seq_one_letter_code
_entity_poly.pdbx_strand_id
1 'polypeptide(L)'
;MPKFSDRFKQLRTERRLSQQNLADQLGFSKSSVNMYERGEREPGLESMETIADYFNVDLDYLMGRSDIPNRNEWLKSINKSV
;
A
#
# COMPACT_ATOMS: atom_id res chain seq x y z
N MET A 1 0.64 12.12 -10.51
CA MET A 1 0.19 11.23 -9.44
C MET A 1 1.16 10.06 -9.30
N PRO A 2 1.49 9.63 -8.08
CA PRO A 2 2.40 8.50 -7.90
C PRO A 2 1.77 7.21 -8.43
N LYS A 3 2.59 6.36 -9.00
CA LYS A 3 2.16 5.03 -9.39
C LYS A 3 2.16 4.12 -8.17
N PHE A 4 1.52 2.96 -8.29
CA PHE A 4 1.55 1.96 -7.22
C PHE A 4 2.98 1.68 -6.75
N SER A 5 3.91 1.47 -7.69
CA SER A 5 5.30 1.16 -7.34
C SER A 5 5.94 2.22 -6.45
N ASP A 6 5.71 3.49 -6.76
CA ASP A 6 6.24 4.59 -5.98
C ASP A 6 5.60 4.66 -4.59
N ARG A 7 4.27 4.51 -4.54
CA ARG A 7 3.52 4.56 -3.28
C ARG A 7 3.91 3.40 -2.37
N PHE A 8 4.04 2.22 -2.93
CA PHE A 8 4.42 1.02 -2.17
C PHE A 8 5.80 1.20 -1.53
N LYS A 9 6.77 1.67 -2.32
CA LYS A 9 8.10 1.95 -1.80
C LYS A 9 8.09 3.05 -0.75
N GLN A 10 7.31 4.10 -0.97
CA GLN A 10 7.15 5.20 -0.03
C GLN A 10 6.64 4.69 1.32
N LEU A 11 5.56 3.91 1.30
CA LEU A 11 4.97 3.36 2.53
C LEU A 11 5.97 2.49 3.29
N ARG A 12 6.73 1.67 2.57
CA ARG A 12 7.75 0.82 3.19
C ARG A 12 8.83 1.67 3.86
N THR A 13 9.38 2.63 3.13
CA THR A 13 10.49 3.45 3.62
C THR A 13 10.06 4.36 4.77
N GLU A 14 8.84 4.85 4.75
CA GLU A 14 8.29 5.65 5.86
C GLU A 14 8.24 4.85 7.16
N ARG A 15 8.04 3.55 7.07
CA ARG A 15 8.05 2.66 8.24
C ARG A 15 9.41 2.08 8.54
N ARG A 16 10.43 2.49 7.78
CA ARG A 16 11.82 2.06 7.96
C ARG A 16 11.98 0.54 7.86
N LEU A 17 11.18 -0.08 7.01
CA LEU A 17 11.25 -1.51 6.75
C LEU A 17 12.17 -1.80 5.57
N SER A 18 12.95 -2.87 5.69
CA SER A 18 13.66 -3.41 4.52
C SER A 18 12.68 -4.16 3.63
N GLN A 19 13.08 -4.42 2.39
CA GLN A 19 12.26 -5.22 1.49
C GLN A 19 11.99 -6.62 2.09
N GLN A 20 13.00 -7.22 2.71
CA GLN A 20 12.85 -8.54 3.32
C GLN A 20 11.87 -8.49 4.51
N ASN A 21 12.01 -7.49 5.37
CA ASN A 21 11.11 -7.36 6.51
C ASN A 21 9.67 -7.17 6.06
N LEU A 22 9.45 -6.34 5.05
CA LEU A 22 8.09 -6.14 4.53
C LEU A 22 7.56 -7.42 3.91
N ALA A 23 8.38 -8.12 3.12
CA ALA A 23 8.00 -9.39 2.52
C ALA A 23 7.56 -10.39 3.60
N ASP A 24 8.34 -10.49 4.68
CA ASP A 24 8.00 -11.38 5.79
C ASP A 24 6.67 -11.01 6.44
N GLN A 25 6.42 -9.72 6.62
CA GLN A 25 5.17 -9.23 7.22
C GLN A 25 3.96 -9.51 6.34
N LEU A 26 4.13 -9.40 5.03
CA LEU A 26 3.03 -9.58 4.07
C LEU A 26 2.83 -11.05 3.67
N GLY A 27 3.78 -11.92 3.98
CA GLY A 27 3.76 -13.29 3.49
C GLY A 27 4.13 -13.39 2.02
N PHE A 28 4.92 -12.44 1.52
CA PHE A 28 5.38 -12.39 0.12
C PHE A 28 6.85 -12.79 0.07
N SER A 29 7.34 -13.07 -1.15
CA SER A 29 8.77 -13.22 -1.36
C SER A 29 9.44 -11.85 -1.48
N LYS A 30 10.71 -11.77 -1.10
CA LYS A 30 11.49 -10.54 -1.30
C LYS A 30 11.53 -10.15 -2.78
N SER A 31 11.64 -11.15 -3.66
CA SER A 31 11.62 -10.92 -5.11
C SER A 31 10.35 -10.22 -5.56
N SER A 32 9.20 -10.64 -5.02
CA SER A 32 7.92 -10.00 -5.35
C SER A 32 7.91 -8.54 -4.90
N VAL A 33 8.33 -8.28 -3.68
CA VAL A 33 8.40 -6.90 -3.16
C VAL A 33 9.30 -6.04 -4.05
N ASN A 34 10.47 -6.56 -4.41
CA ASN A 34 11.39 -5.85 -5.28
C ASN A 34 10.78 -5.54 -6.65
N MET A 35 10.14 -6.52 -7.27
CA MET A 35 9.51 -6.34 -8.58
C MET A 35 8.37 -5.32 -8.53
N TYR A 36 7.59 -5.33 -7.46
CA TYR A 36 6.51 -4.36 -7.27
C TYR A 36 7.06 -2.94 -7.16
N GLU A 37 8.15 -2.76 -6.42
CA GLU A 37 8.77 -1.44 -6.24
C GLU A 37 9.43 -0.93 -7.51
N ARG A 38 9.88 -1.82 -8.38
CA ARG A 38 10.50 -1.46 -9.65
C ARG A 38 9.47 -1.26 -10.76
N GLY A 39 8.21 -1.56 -10.48
CA GLY A 39 7.16 -1.44 -11.50
C GLY A 39 7.21 -2.54 -12.55
N GLU A 40 7.96 -3.62 -12.29
CA GLU A 40 8.10 -4.75 -13.21
C GLU A 40 6.93 -5.72 -13.12
N ARG A 41 6.18 -5.65 -12.03
CA ARG A 41 5.04 -6.51 -11.78
C ARG A 41 4.02 -5.77 -10.93
N GLU A 42 2.74 -6.02 -11.18
CA GLU A 42 1.65 -5.49 -10.35
C GLU A 42 1.03 -6.62 -9.55
N PRO A 43 0.70 -6.38 -8.26
CA PRO A 43 0.00 -7.39 -7.47
C PRO A 43 -1.39 -7.62 -8.01
N GLY A 44 -1.90 -8.84 -7.88
CA GLY A 44 -3.29 -9.12 -8.09
C GLY A 44 -4.16 -8.48 -7.01
N LEU A 45 -5.47 -8.56 -7.16
CA LEU A 45 -6.40 -7.92 -6.23
C LEU A 45 -6.21 -8.39 -4.79
N GLU A 46 -6.07 -9.68 -4.58
CA GLU A 46 -5.88 -10.24 -3.23
C GLU A 46 -4.61 -9.69 -2.56
N SER A 47 -3.51 -9.69 -3.30
CA SER A 47 -2.24 -9.14 -2.78
C SER A 47 -2.34 -7.64 -2.53
N MET A 48 -3.05 -6.93 -3.40
CA MET A 48 -3.27 -5.49 -3.25
C MET A 48 -4.06 -5.20 -1.97
N GLU A 49 -5.08 -5.99 -1.68
CA GLU A 49 -5.86 -5.85 -0.46
C GLU A 49 -5.02 -6.14 0.78
N THR A 50 -4.16 -7.16 0.71
CA THR A 50 -3.25 -7.50 1.80
C THR A 50 -2.32 -6.32 2.10
N ILE A 51 -1.77 -5.70 1.07
CA ILE A 51 -0.89 -4.54 1.22
C ILE A 51 -1.65 -3.36 1.85
N ALA A 52 -2.83 -3.06 1.31
CA ALA A 52 -3.64 -1.94 1.80
C ALA A 52 -4.02 -2.14 3.27
N ASP A 53 -4.40 -3.35 3.65
CA ASP A 53 -4.75 -3.66 5.03
C ASP A 53 -3.55 -3.53 5.96
N TYR A 54 -2.39 -4.00 5.52
CA TYR A 54 -1.17 -3.91 6.32
C TYR A 54 -0.81 -2.46 6.62
N PHE A 55 -0.86 -1.60 5.61
CA PHE A 55 -0.53 -0.18 5.76
C PHE A 55 -1.71 0.66 6.25
N ASN A 56 -2.88 0.07 6.35
CA ASN A 56 -4.13 0.75 6.76
C ASN A 56 -4.43 1.94 5.85
N VAL A 57 -4.39 1.72 4.55
CA VAL A 57 -4.69 2.73 3.54
C VAL A 57 -5.76 2.21 2.60
N ASP A 58 -6.41 3.14 1.89
CA ASP A 58 -7.36 2.78 0.84
C ASP A 58 -6.64 2.23 -0.37
N LEU A 59 -7.32 1.33 -1.09
CA LEU A 59 -6.82 0.84 -2.37
C LEU A 59 -6.56 1.99 -3.34
N ASP A 60 -7.45 2.98 -3.38
CA ASP A 60 -7.28 4.14 -4.26
C ASP A 60 -5.99 4.90 -3.93
N TYR A 61 -5.70 5.08 -2.65
CA TYR A 61 -4.46 5.71 -2.23
C TYR A 61 -3.25 4.87 -2.65
N LEU A 62 -3.32 3.56 -2.40
CA LEU A 62 -2.23 2.65 -2.74
C LEU A 62 -1.94 2.64 -4.23
N MET A 63 -2.99 2.72 -5.05
CA MET A 63 -2.87 2.73 -6.51
C MET A 63 -2.52 4.10 -7.09
N GLY A 64 -2.39 5.12 -6.24
CA GLY A 64 -2.06 6.47 -6.67
C GLY A 64 -3.23 7.26 -7.24
N ARG A 65 -4.47 6.81 -6.99
CA ARG A 65 -5.68 7.47 -7.50
C ARG A 65 -6.26 8.47 -6.50
N SER A 66 -5.75 8.51 -5.30
CA SER A 66 -6.21 9.38 -4.23
C SER A 66 -5.02 9.80 -3.37
N ASP A 67 -5.09 10.98 -2.79
CA ASP A 67 -4.09 11.47 -1.83
C ASP A 67 -4.55 11.33 -0.38
N ILE A 68 -5.72 10.72 -0.17
CA ILE A 68 -6.25 10.47 1.17
C ILE A 68 -5.85 9.06 1.61
N PRO A 69 -4.84 8.93 2.50
CA PRO A 69 -4.29 7.61 2.83
C PRO A 69 -5.13 6.80 3.81
N ASN A 70 -5.81 7.46 4.72
CA ASN A 70 -6.45 6.78 5.84
C ASN A 70 -7.95 6.63 5.62
N ARG A 71 -8.38 5.42 5.29
CA ARG A 71 -9.79 5.10 5.10
C ARG A 71 -10.64 5.36 6.34
N ASN A 72 -10.05 5.24 7.52
CA ASN A 72 -10.76 5.48 8.77
C ASN A 72 -11.09 6.97 8.95
N GLU A 73 -10.19 7.85 8.54
CA GLU A 73 -10.45 9.28 8.58
C GLU A 73 -11.58 9.68 7.65
N TRP A 74 -11.61 9.09 6.45
CA TRP A 74 -12.67 9.32 5.50
C TRP A 74 -14.01 8.85 6.05
N LEU A 75 -14.05 7.65 6.65
CA LEU A 75 -15.26 7.11 7.27
C LEU A 75 -15.74 7.97 8.44
N LYS A 76 -14.81 8.46 9.26
CA LYS A 76 -15.16 9.35 10.36
C LYS A 76 -15.78 10.65 9.87
N SER A 77 -15.26 11.20 8.79
CA SER A 77 -15.80 12.42 8.18
C SER A 77 -17.23 12.20 7.69
N ILE A 78 -17.50 11.07 7.07
CA ILE A 78 -18.83 10.71 6.61
C ILE A 78 -19.79 10.55 7.80
N ASN A 79 -19.37 9.84 8.83
CA ASN A 79 -20.18 9.60 10.02
C ASN A 79 -20.52 10.89 10.75
N LYS A 80 -19.62 11.84 10.74
CA LYS A 80 -19.85 13.14 11.39
C LYS A 80 -20.85 14.01 10.67
N SER A 81 -21.06 13.77 9.38
CA SER A 81 -22.02 14.54 8.60
C SER A 81 -23.44 14.00 8.68
N VAL A 82 -23.65 12.92 9.39
CA VAL A 82 -24.99 12.30 9.53
C VAL A 82 -25.73 12.80 10.76
#